data_304c4e52179365c7932b951c9cb17872
#
_entry.id   304c4e52179365c7932b951c9cb17872
#
_cell.length_a   1.000
_cell.length_b   1.000
_cell.length_c   1.000
_cell.angle_alpha   90.00
_cell.angle_beta   90.00
_cell.angle_gamma   90.00
#
_symmetry.space_group_name_H-M   'P 1'
#
loop_
_entity.id
_entity.type
_entity.pdbx_description
1 polymer ?
#
loop_
_entity_poly.entity_id
_entity_poly.type
_entity_poly.pdbx_seq_one_letter_code
_entity_poly.pdbx_strand_id
1 'polypeptide(L)'
;AAAARFSPTYLITMMNAQDTLDQHTRETIQHHFSPETGSPFWLKWAAENWDPRKEIQCFADISKFPHFQDEWLRDITNEEWVPKAFAGRPFNVFETGGTTGLPKQRVGWDDYKHDYEMFSDQLDDDAFPKGGNWLMVGPTGPRRLRLAIEHLAAHRGGSTYFVDLDPRWVKKLIIRKEYDQAERYQRHVMDQAVEILKHRDIKCLFTTPRLLESLAERVAVPGVGVRGCFCGGTTMPPQMVRFLVEEVLENKALFVPTYGNTLMGLACSIPLTDDYSVTYYAPQPRAVLRVVDPDDTQNTVDYDSYGRVELTTLTKEFFMPRFLERDEAIRRKPCNRYDWDGVGDVRPFGV
;
A
#
# COMPACT_ATOMS: atom_id res chain seq x y z
N ALA A 1 -28.36 57.67 1.44
CA ALA A 1 -27.45 56.95 0.58
C ALA A 1 -26.48 56.11 1.45
N ALA A 2 -26.78 54.83 1.64
CA ALA A 2 -25.93 53.90 2.37
C ALA A 2 -25.05 53.18 1.35
N ALA A 3 -23.74 53.39 1.44
CA ALA A 3 -22.76 52.68 0.63
C ALA A 3 -22.59 51.28 1.16
N ALA A 4 -22.96 50.27 0.38
CA ALA A 4 -22.70 48.88 0.64
C ALA A 4 -21.18 48.63 0.58
N ARG A 5 -20.60 48.24 1.70
CA ARG A 5 -19.24 47.75 1.76
C ARG A 5 -19.21 46.30 1.20
N PHE A 6 -18.64 46.13 0.02
CA PHE A 6 -18.30 44.82 -0.50
C PHE A 6 -17.15 44.25 0.33
N SER A 7 -17.42 43.16 1.03
CA SER A 7 -16.39 42.29 1.63
C SER A 7 -15.61 41.64 0.47
N PRO A 8 -14.28 41.63 0.49
CA PRO A 8 -13.53 40.85 -0.50
C PRO A 8 -13.72 39.36 -0.17
N THR A 9 -14.48 38.71 -1.01
CA THR A 9 -14.56 37.24 -1.01
C THR A 9 -13.16 36.73 -1.42
N TYR A 10 -12.47 36.14 -0.46
CA TYR A 10 -11.26 35.37 -0.76
C TYR A 10 -11.68 34.20 -1.65
N LEU A 11 -11.37 34.29 -2.92
CA LEU A 11 -11.34 33.19 -3.86
C LEU A 11 -10.20 32.26 -3.39
N ILE A 12 -10.52 31.27 -2.55
CA ILE A 12 -9.65 30.13 -2.36
C ILE A 12 -9.70 29.39 -3.70
N THR A 13 -8.71 29.62 -4.55
CA THR A 13 -8.50 28.82 -5.75
C THR A 13 -8.22 27.41 -5.26
N MET A 14 -9.17 26.49 -5.43
CA MET A 14 -8.92 25.07 -5.19
C MET A 14 -7.81 24.64 -6.14
N MET A 15 -6.66 24.24 -5.59
CA MET A 15 -5.58 23.67 -6.36
C MET A 15 -6.08 22.40 -7.03
N ASN A 16 -5.78 22.21 -8.30
CA ASN A 16 -6.05 20.93 -8.95
C ASN A 16 -5.09 19.84 -8.46
N ALA A 17 -5.36 18.59 -8.80
CA ALA A 17 -4.55 17.45 -8.34
C ALA A 17 -3.08 17.55 -8.77
N GLN A 18 -2.81 18.11 -9.95
CA GLN A 18 -1.44 18.29 -10.45
C GLN A 18 -0.70 19.38 -9.66
N ASP A 19 -1.32 20.53 -9.40
CA ASP A 19 -0.71 21.60 -8.61
C ASP A 19 -0.40 21.13 -7.19
N THR A 20 -1.31 20.32 -6.61
CA THR A 20 -1.11 19.71 -5.30
C THR A 20 0.09 18.75 -5.29
N LEU A 21 0.20 17.91 -6.32
CA LEU A 21 1.32 16.98 -6.48
C LEU A 21 2.65 17.74 -6.68
N ASP A 22 2.65 18.76 -7.51
CA ASP A 22 3.85 19.57 -7.80
C ASP A 22 4.32 20.32 -6.56
N GLN A 23 3.41 20.91 -5.79
CA GLN A 23 3.75 21.54 -4.51
C GLN A 23 4.32 20.53 -3.53
N HIS A 24 3.64 19.40 -3.35
CA HIS A 24 4.07 18.33 -2.44
C HIS A 24 5.44 17.76 -2.84
N THR A 25 5.70 17.62 -4.14
CA THR A 25 7.00 17.22 -4.67
C THR A 25 8.10 18.20 -4.26
N ARG A 26 7.90 19.51 -4.48
CA ARG A 26 8.87 20.54 -4.04
C ARG A 26 9.15 20.49 -2.54
N GLU A 27 8.11 20.38 -1.73
CA GLU A 27 8.23 20.29 -0.27
C GLU A 27 9.00 19.04 0.17
N THR A 28 8.75 17.89 -0.46
CA THR A 28 9.45 16.62 -0.20
C THR A 28 10.92 16.73 -0.61
N ILE A 29 11.22 17.29 -1.76
CA ILE A 29 12.59 17.52 -2.22
C ILE A 29 13.33 18.47 -1.28
N GLN A 30 12.72 19.59 -0.89
CA GLN A 30 13.31 20.48 0.11
C GLN A 30 13.61 19.75 1.40
N HIS A 31 12.70 18.92 1.89
CA HIS A 31 12.88 18.17 3.13
C HIS A 31 14.07 17.18 3.06
N HIS A 32 14.15 16.38 1.99
CA HIS A 32 15.15 15.31 1.89
C HIS A 32 16.54 15.78 1.48
N PHE A 33 16.64 16.97 0.85
CA PHE A 33 17.90 17.50 0.33
C PHE A 33 18.41 18.76 1.06
N SER A 34 17.70 19.25 2.07
CA SER A 34 18.21 20.31 2.96
C SER A 34 19.22 19.74 3.94
N PRO A 35 20.35 20.42 4.18
CA PRO A 35 21.36 19.99 5.16
C PRO A 35 20.82 19.82 6.58
N GLU A 36 19.74 20.54 6.93
CA GLU A 36 19.12 20.55 8.24
C GLU A 36 18.14 19.40 8.46
N THR A 37 17.50 18.91 7.41
CA THR A 37 16.38 17.96 7.51
C THR A 37 16.61 16.64 6.79
N GLY A 38 17.45 16.63 5.75
CA GLY A 38 17.64 15.49 4.85
C GLY A 38 18.33 14.30 5.50
N SER A 39 18.17 13.13 4.90
CA SER A 39 18.87 11.92 5.33
C SER A 39 20.33 11.93 4.85
N PRO A 40 21.25 11.28 5.58
CA PRO A 40 22.65 11.17 5.16
C PRO A 40 22.80 10.65 3.73
N PHE A 41 22.07 9.60 3.38
CA PHE A 41 22.07 9.02 2.03
C PHE A 41 21.76 10.06 0.95
N TRP A 42 20.64 10.78 1.06
CA TRP A 42 20.23 11.74 0.04
C TRP A 42 21.12 12.98 -0.02
N LEU A 43 21.65 13.43 1.11
CA LEU A 43 22.62 14.53 1.16
C LEU A 43 23.92 14.15 0.45
N LYS A 44 24.42 12.94 0.68
CA LYS A 44 25.61 12.42 -0.01
C LYS A 44 25.34 12.26 -1.52
N TRP A 45 24.22 11.68 -1.89
CA TRP A 45 23.83 11.53 -3.29
C TRP A 45 23.82 12.87 -4.04
N ALA A 46 23.24 13.92 -3.43
CA ALA A 46 23.19 15.25 -4.02
C ALA A 46 24.58 15.89 -4.17
N ALA A 47 25.48 15.67 -3.22
CA ALA A 47 26.85 16.17 -3.29
C ALA A 47 27.66 15.51 -4.42
N GLU A 48 27.37 14.27 -4.73
CA GLU A 48 28.06 13.49 -5.76
C GLU A 48 27.45 13.66 -7.17
N ASN A 49 26.21 14.16 -7.28
CA ASN A 49 25.50 14.27 -8.55
C ASN A 49 25.09 15.73 -8.84
N TRP A 50 23.93 16.15 -8.36
CA TRP A 50 23.38 17.49 -8.56
C TRP A 50 22.40 17.85 -7.43
N ASP A 51 22.10 19.15 -7.26
CA ASP A 51 21.19 19.62 -6.20
C ASP A 51 19.72 19.54 -6.64
N PRO A 52 18.94 18.57 -6.14
CA PRO A 52 17.54 18.42 -6.54
C PRO A 52 16.65 19.60 -6.18
N ARG A 53 17.01 20.41 -5.17
CA ARG A 53 16.24 21.60 -4.78
C ARG A 53 16.22 22.67 -5.86
N LYS A 54 17.19 22.67 -6.76
CA LYS A 54 17.28 23.60 -7.91
C LYS A 54 16.61 23.03 -9.15
N GLU A 55 16.72 21.73 -9.35
CA GLU A 55 16.36 21.07 -10.60
C GLU A 55 14.92 20.54 -10.62
N ILE A 56 14.32 20.25 -9.45
CA ILE A 56 12.97 19.69 -9.35
C ILE A 56 11.99 20.78 -8.95
N GLN A 57 11.17 21.20 -9.90
CA GLN A 57 10.16 22.24 -9.70
C GLN A 57 8.72 21.68 -9.76
N CYS A 58 8.53 20.53 -10.35
CA CYS A 58 7.25 19.82 -10.45
C CYS A 58 7.48 18.30 -10.43
N PHE A 59 6.41 17.52 -10.35
CA PHE A 59 6.50 16.06 -10.34
C PHE A 59 7.12 15.49 -11.63
N ALA A 60 6.87 16.10 -12.78
CA ALA A 60 7.44 15.66 -14.05
C ALA A 60 8.99 15.67 -14.04
N ASP A 61 9.59 16.57 -13.28
CA ASP A 61 11.05 16.66 -13.12
C ASP A 61 11.65 15.47 -12.36
N ILE A 62 10.83 14.66 -11.65
CA ILE A 62 11.30 13.41 -11.00
C ILE A 62 11.93 12.47 -12.01
N SER A 63 11.56 12.57 -13.30
CA SER A 63 12.17 11.82 -14.39
C SER A 63 13.68 12.08 -14.57
N LYS A 64 14.22 13.17 -14.02
CA LYS A 64 15.65 13.48 -13.97
C LYS A 64 16.46 12.56 -13.05
N PHE A 65 15.81 11.99 -12.03
CA PHE A 65 16.45 10.98 -11.20
C PHE A 65 16.66 9.69 -11.98
N PRO A 66 17.77 8.95 -11.74
CA PRO A 66 17.87 7.58 -12.20
C PRO A 66 16.83 6.71 -11.49
N HIS A 67 16.59 5.52 -12.02
CA HIS A 67 15.77 4.55 -11.30
C HIS A 67 16.41 4.21 -9.95
N PHE A 68 15.58 4.20 -8.91
CA PHE A 68 16.00 3.82 -7.57
C PHE A 68 16.48 2.37 -7.55
N GLN A 69 17.67 2.14 -6.98
CA GLN A 69 18.28 0.83 -6.98
C GLN A 69 17.79 -0.02 -5.81
N ASP A 70 17.35 -1.23 -6.12
CA ASP A 70 16.80 -2.20 -5.17
C ASP A 70 17.82 -2.57 -4.06
N GLU A 71 19.08 -2.62 -4.42
CA GLU A 71 20.22 -2.95 -3.57
C GLU A 71 20.44 -1.93 -2.46
N TRP A 72 20.15 -0.66 -2.71
CA TRP A 72 20.34 0.40 -1.68
C TRP A 72 19.56 0.11 -0.41
N LEU A 73 18.37 -0.51 -0.51
CA LEU A 73 17.56 -0.87 0.65
C LEU A 73 18.01 -2.17 1.35
N ARG A 74 19.06 -2.82 0.83
CA ARG A 74 19.67 -4.01 1.45
C ARG A 74 21.05 -3.74 1.99
N ASP A 75 21.85 -2.95 1.25
CA ASP A 75 23.29 -2.80 1.47
C ASP A 75 23.62 -1.57 2.33
N ILE A 76 22.74 -0.56 2.34
CA ILE A 76 22.92 0.67 3.10
C ILE A 76 22.25 0.54 4.45
N THR A 77 22.93 0.96 5.51
CA THR A 77 22.41 0.85 6.88
C THR A 77 21.17 1.73 7.09
N ASN A 78 20.30 1.31 8.00
CA ASN A 78 19.05 2.03 8.26
C ASN A 78 19.25 3.48 8.70
N GLU A 79 20.33 3.76 9.43
CA GLU A 79 20.68 5.10 9.94
C GLU A 79 20.93 6.09 8.80
N GLU A 80 21.46 5.64 7.68
CA GLU A 80 21.70 6.49 6.50
C GLU A 80 20.38 6.96 5.84
N TRP A 81 19.29 6.23 6.08
CA TRP A 81 17.96 6.60 5.59
C TRP A 81 17.17 7.49 6.53
N VAL A 82 17.61 7.66 7.78
CA VAL A 82 16.91 8.49 8.78
C VAL A 82 17.09 9.97 8.45
N PRO A 83 16.02 10.71 8.09
CA PRO A 83 16.14 12.15 7.92
C PRO A 83 16.55 12.83 9.23
N LYS A 84 17.42 13.83 9.17
CA LYS A 84 17.86 14.60 10.35
C LYS A 84 16.69 15.20 11.13
N ALA A 85 15.61 15.54 10.44
CA ALA A 85 14.37 16.00 11.06
C ALA A 85 13.73 14.97 12.02
N PHE A 86 14.08 13.68 11.89
CA PHE A 86 13.63 12.59 12.74
C PHE A 86 14.73 12.06 13.67
N ALA A 87 15.89 12.70 13.70
CA ALA A 87 17.01 12.27 14.51
C ALA A 87 16.63 12.16 16.01
N GLY A 88 17.08 11.10 16.66
CA GLY A 88 16.79 10.82 18.07
C GLY A 88 15.38 10.25 18.35
N ARG A 89 14.50 10.16 17.35
CA ARG A 89 13.21 9.46 17.46
C ARG A 89 13.39 7.98 17.20
N PRO A 90 12.87 7.07 18.04
CA PRO A 90 12.81 5.65 17.71
C PRO A 90 12.05 5.45 16.38
N PHE A 91 12.54 4.56 15.53
CA PHE A 91 11.93 4.24 14.26
C PHE A 91 11.61 2.74 14.15
N ASN A 92 10.66 2.42 13.31
CA ASN A 92 10.38 1.06 12.91
C ASN A 92 11.24 0.69 11.70
N VAL A 93 11.72 -0.55 11.65
CA VAL A 93 12.31 -1.14 10.45
C VAL A 93 11.28 -2.06 9.83
N PHE A 94 10.81 -1.70 8.65
CA PHE A 94 9.88 -2.49 7.87
C PHE A 94 10.63 -3.30 6.83
N GLU A 95 10.30 -4.58 6.70
CA GLU A 95 10.96 -5.46 5.74
C GLU A 95 9.98 -5.97 4.68
N THR A 96 10.48 -6.13 3.46
CA THR A 96 9.76 -6.82 2.38
C THR A 96 9.82 -8.34 2.55
N GLY A 97 9.13 -9.08 1.67
CA GLY A 97 9.03 -10.54 1.75
C GLY A 97 10.35 -11.31 1.66
N GLY A 98 11.43 -10.71 1.14
CA GLY A 98 12.73 -11.39 1.02
C GLY A 98 12.71 -12.56 0.03
N THR A 99 12.00 -12.44 -1.09
CA THR A 99 11.84 -13.52 -2.07
C THR A 99 13.11 -13.80 -2.88
N THR A 100 14.01 -12.83 -3.00
CA THR A 100 15.22 -12.91 -3.85
C THR A 100 16.51 -12.65 -3.07
N GLY A 101 16.53 -12.94 -1.78
CA GLY A 101 17.72 -12.73 -0.94
C GLY A 101 17.37 -11.98 0.35
N LEU A 102 18.30 -11.16 0.83
CA LEU A 102 18.09 -10.33 2.00
C LEU A 102 16.87 -9.40 1.76
N PRO A 103 15.93 -9.31 2.73
CA PRO A 103 14.80 -8.39 2.59
C PRO A 103 15.24 -6.95 2.43
N LYS A 104 14.56 -6.20 1.59
CA LYS A 104 14.68 -4.73 1.58
C LYS A 104 14.14 -4.20 2.89
N GLN A 105 14.81 -3.19 3.43
CA GLN A 105 14.41 -2.52 4.66
C GLN A 105 14.01 -1.07 4.38
N ARG A 106 12.96 -0.63 5.03
CA ARG A 106 12.52 0.77 5.05
C ARG A 106 12.35 1.21 6.49
N VAL A 107 12.95 2.33 6.84
CA VAL A 107 12.66 3.01 8.10
C VAL A 107 11.34 3.78 8.00
N GLY A 108 10.62 3.93 9.10
CA GLY A 108 9.39 4.69 9.13
C GLY A 108 8.85 4.91 10.53
N TRP A 109 7.95 5.89 10.66
CA TRP A 109 7.32 6.29 11.93
C TRP A 109 5.80 6.21 11.86
N ASP A 110 5.17 7.11 11.11
CA ASP A 110 3.72 7.32 11.15
C ASP A 110 3.04 7.25 9.77
N ASP A 111 3.79 7.18 8.67
CA ASP A 111 3.25 7.14 7.30
C ASP A 111 2.15 6.09 7.12
N TYR A 112 2.34 4.91 7.69
CA TYR A 112 1.35 3.83 7.60
C TYR A 112 0.02 4.19 8.27
N LYS A 113 0.04 5.05 9.29
CA LYS A 113 -1.18 5.52 9.95
C LYS A 113 -2.01 6.38 9.00
N HIS A 114 -1.36 7.33 8.33
CA HIS A 114 -2.04 8.20 7.37
C HIS A 114 -2.66 7.43 6.22
N ASP A 115 -1.95 6.44 5.66
CA ASP A 115 -2.49 5.60 4.58
C ASP A 115 -3.76 4.88 5.02
N TYR A 116 -3.76 4.33 6.23
CA TYR A 116 -4.88 3.54 6.72
C TYR A 116 -6.02 4.38 7.32
N GLU A 117 -5.76 5.60 7.75
CA GLU A 117 -6.79 6.59 8.07
C GLU A 117 -7.54 7.01 6.81
N MET A 118 -6.83 7.33 5.72
CA MET A 118 -7.44 7.59 4.41
C MET A 118 -8.27 6.39 3.91
N PHE A 119 -7.76 5.18 4.10
CA PHE A 119 -8.50 3.96 3.77
C PHE A 119 -9.74 3.80 4.64
N SER A 120 -9.66 4.08 5.93
CA SER A 120 -10.79 4.06 6.85
C SER A 120 -11.94 4.96 6.39
N ASP A 121 -11.64 6.15 5.86
CA ASP A 121 -12.64 7.09 5.36
C ASP A 121 -13.40 6.57 4.12
N GLN A 122 -12.86 5.54 3.47
CA GLN A 122 -13.43 4.92 2.29
C GLN A 122 -14.22 3.64 2.59
N LEU A 123 -14.07 3.10 3.79
CA LEU A 123 -14.76 1.88 4.19
C LEU A 123 -16.23 2.17 4.53
N ASP A 124 -17.10 1.32 4.02
CA ASP A 124 -18.51 1.31 4.37
C ASP A 124 -18.70 0.95 5.86
N ASP A 125 -19.38 1.80 6.63
CA ASP A 125 -19.54 1.62 8.07
C ASP A 125 -20.49 0.47 8.43
N ASP A 126 -21.36 0.01 7.53
CA ASP A 126 -22.21 -1.16 7.76
C ASP A 126 -21.41 -2.46 7.59
N ALA A 127 -20.50 -2.50 6.62
CA ALA A 127 -19.64 -3.65 6.38
C ALA A 127 -18.42 -3.67 7.33
N PHE A 128 -17.85 -2.52 7.62
CA PHE A 128 -16.72 -2.35 8.54
C PHE A 128 -17.13 -1.47 9.72
N PRO A 129 -17.96 -1.96 10.67
CA PRO A 129 -18.57 -1.14 11.70
C PRO A 129 -17.52 -0.52 12.63
N LYS A 130 -17.76 0.75 13.01
CA LYS A 130 -16.99 1.42 14.06
C LYS A 130 -17.18 0.68 15.38
N GLY A 131 -16.08 0.48 16.13
CA GLY A 131 -16.09 -0.36 17.32
C GLY A 131 -16.06 -1.88 17.05
N GLY A 132 -16.15 -2.30 15.80
CA GLY A 132 -16.07 -3.72 15.42
C GLY A 132 -14.66 -4.30 15.60
N ASN A 133 -14.56 -5.54 16.07
CA ASN A 133 -13.28 -6.22 16.18
C ASN A 133 -12.81 -6.75 14.84
N TRP A 134 -11.49 -6.74 14.67
CA TRP A 134 -10.78 -7.17 13.48
C TRP A 134 -10.00 -8.45 13.72
N LEU A 135 -9.94 -9.31 12.73
CA LEU A 135 -8.99 -10.41 12.67
C LEU A 135 -8.05 -10.19 11.49
N MET A 136 -6.75 -10.26 11.74
CA MET A 136 -5.73 -10.29 10.71
C MET A 136 -5.22 -11.71 10.54
N VAL A 137 -5.48 -12.31 9.38
CA VAL A 137 -4.92 -13.58 8.94
C VAL A 137 -3.90 -13.30 7.85
N GLY A 138 -2.66 -13.02 8.27
CA GLY A 138 -1.58 -12.62 7.38
C GLY A 138 -0.25 -12.50 8.12
N PRO A 139 0.82 -12.09 7.43
CA PRO A 139 2.15 -12.00 8.04
C PRO A 139 2.21 -10.91 9.12
N THR A 140 2.57 -11.30 10.34
CA THR A 140 2.66 -10.42 11.51
C THR A 140 4.08 -10.06 11.93
N GLY A 141 5.09 -10.59 11.24
CA GLY A 141 6.51 -10.36 11.53
C GLY A 141 6.97 -8.91 11.29
N PRO A 142 8.25 -8.65 10.95
CA PRO A 142 8.83 -7.30 10.81
C PRO A 142 8.32 -6.58 9.55
N ARG A 143 7.01 -6.45 9.43
CA ARG A 143 6.28 -5.84 8.32
C ARG A 143 5.35 -4.75 8.82
N ARG A 144 5.26 -3.68 8.05
CA ARG A 144 4.40 -2.54 8.39
C ARG A 144 2.91 -2.90 8.43
N LEU A 145 2.50 -3.97 7.73
CA LEU A 145 1.12 -4.39 7.60
C LEU A 145 0.44 -4.66 8.96
N ARG A 146 1.13 -5.36 9.87
CA ARG A 146 0.58 -5.60 11.21
C ARG A 146 0.26 -4.30 11.93
N LEU A 147 1.21 -3.36 11.98
CA LEU A 147 1.02 -2.07 12.64
C LEU A 147 -0.11 -1.26 11.99
N ALA A 148 -0.21 -1.36 10.66
CA ALA A 148 -1.24 -0.67 9.89
C ALA A 148 -2.65 -1.21 10.19
N ILE A 149 -2.83 -2.53 10.25
CA ILE A 149 -4.12 -3.14 10.59
C ILE A 149 -4.51 -2.86 12.05
N GLU A 150 -3.55 -2.94 12.96
CA GLU A 150 -3.75 -2.60 14.38
C GLU A 150 -4.19 -1.13 14.51
N HIS A 151 -3.52 -0.23 13.81
CA HIS A 151 -3.88 1.17 13.78
C HIS A 151 -5.27 1.42 13.18
N LEU A 152 -5.59 0.77 12.05
CA LEU A 152 -6.89 0.87 11.39
C LEU A 152 -8.03 0.49 12.35
N ALA A 153 -7.90 -0.65 13.02
CA ALA A 153 -8.90 -1.11 13.97
C ALA A 153 -9.06 -0.14 15.14
N ALA A 154 -7.94 0.30 15.73
CA ALA A 154 -7.96 1.26 16.84
C ALA A 154 -8.55 2.63 16.43
N HIS A 155 -8.20 3.13 15.24
CA HIS A 155 -8.73 4.36 14.66
C HIS A 155 -10.25 4.30 14.47
N ARG A 156 -10.77 3.11 14.15
CA ARG A 156 -12.21 2.86 14.05
C ARG A 156 -12.87 2.47 15.38
N GLY A 157 -12.13 2.51 16.49
CA GLY A 157 -12.65 2.24 17.84
C GLY A 157 -12.78 0.76 18.18
N GLY A 158 -12.22 -0.14 17.38
CA GLY A 158 -12.22 -1.59 17.59
C GLY A 158 -10.89 -2.13 18.10
N SER A 159 -10.83 -3.45 18.27
CA SER A 159 -9.62 -4.20 18.65
C SER A 159 -9.21 -5.14 17.53
N THR A 160 -7.92 -5.52 17.48
CA THR A 160 -7.42 -6.47 16.50
C THR A 160 -6.94 -7.75 17.14
N TYR A 161 -7.34 -8.86 16.56
CA TYR A 161 -6.82 -10.20 16.83
C TYR A 161 -5.87 -10.60 15.70
N PHE A 162 -4.82 -11.33 16.05
CA PHE A 162 -3.79 -11.76 15.11
C PHE A 162 -3.59 -13.26 15.18
N VAL A 163 -3.18 -13.85 14.06
CA VAL A 163 -2.59 -15.18 14.01
C VAL A 163 -1.12 -15.06 13.62
N ASP A 164 -0.29 -15.95 14.13
CA ASP A 164 1.12 -15.98 13.76
C ASP A 164 1.31 -16.72 12.43
N LEU A 165 1.72 -15.97 11.40
CA LEU A 165 2.05 -16.49 10.09
C LEU A 165 3.44 -16.01 9.66
N ASP A 166 4.37 -16.96 9.50
CA ASP A 166 5.68 -16.71 8.89
C ASP A 166 5.73 -17.23 7.45
N PRO A 167 5.51 -16.36 6.45
CA PRO A 167 5.58 -16.77 5.05
C PRO A 167 7.00 -17.11 4.59
N ARG A 168 8.04 -16.68 5.32
CA ARG A 168 9.44 -17.05 5.02
C ARG A 168 9.67 -18.53 5.34
N TRP A 169 9.06 -19.01 6.43
CA TRP A 169 9.11 -20.41 6.78
C TRP A 169 8.39 -21.27 5.74
N VAL A 170 7.17 -20.89 5.37
CA VAL A 170 6.42 -21.59 4.29
C VAL A 170 7.24 -21.67 3.01
N LYS A 171 7.86 -20.57 2.60
CA LYS A 171 8.72 -20.54 1.41
C LYS A 171 9.91 -21.50 1.53
N LYS A 172 10.58 -21.55 2.69
CA LYS A 172 11.69 -22.49 2.92
C LYS A 172 11.22 -23.94 2.79
N LEU A 173 10.06 -24.28 3.34
CA LEU A 173 9.48 -25.61 3.22
C LEU A 173 9.18 -25.99 1.76
N ILE A 174 8.60 -25.05 1.00
CA ILE A 174 8.33 -25.26 -0.44
C ILE A 174 9.63 -25.48 -1.24
N ILE A 175 10.66 -24.65 -1.02
CA ILE A 175 11.96 -24.79 -1.68
C ILE A 175 12.60 -26.16 -1.36
N ARG A 176 12.44 -26.64 -0.13
CA ARG A 176 12.93 -27.97 0.31
C ARG A 176 12.03 -29.11 -0.14
N LYS A 177 10.90 -28.82 -0.79
CA LYS A 177 9.87 -29.80 -1.18
C LYS A 177 9.24 -30.53 0.02
N GLU A 178 9.24 -29.91 1.18
CA GLU A 178 8.63 -30.41 2.41
C GLU A 178 7.14 -30.03 2.48
N TYR A 179 6.37 -30.44 1.48
CA TYR A 179 4.98 -30.05 1.28
C TYR A 179 4.07 -30.46 2.44
N ASP A 180 4.27 -31.64 3.02
CA ASP A 180 3.49 -32.13 4.17
C ASP A 180 3.66 -31.21 5.39
N GLN A 181 4.87 -30.70 5.62
CA GLN A 181 5.12 -29.73 6.69
C GLN A 181 4.50 -28.38 6.40
N ALA A 182 4.57 -27.92 5.15
CA ALA A 182 3.93 -26.66 4.73
C ALA A 182 2.41 -26.75 4.93
N GLU A 183 1.77 -27.86 4.58
CA GLU A 183 0.35 -28.10 4.80
C GLU A 183 -0.02 -28.15 6.29
N ARG A 184 0.77 -28.84 7.10
CA ARG A 184 0.55 -28.89 8.56
C ARG A 184 0.65 -27.49 9.19
N TYR A 185 1.62 -26.69 8.75
CA TYR A 185 1.78 -25.33 9.21
C TYR A 185 0.60 -24.44 8.78
N GLN A 186 0.16 -24.52 7.52
CA GLN A 186 -1.02 -23.81 7.05
C GLN A 186 -2.26 -24.21 7.86
N ARG A 187 -2.44 -25.50 8.13
CA ARG A 187 -3.54 -26.00 8.96
C ARG A 187 -3.52 -25.40 10.36
N HIS A 188 -2.35 -25.37 11.00
CA HIS A 188 -2.19 -24.74 12.31
C HIS A 188 -2.56 -23.23 12.31
N VAL A 189 -2.16 -22.49 11.28
CA VAL A 189 -2.53 -21.08 11.13
C VAL A 189 -4.05 -20.92 10.98
N MET A 190 -4.67 -21.78 10.17
CA MET A 190 -6.13 -21.76 9.99
C MET A 190 -6.87 -22.16 11.28
N ASP A 191 -6.37 -23.13 12.04
CA ASP A 191 -6.97 -23.53 13.31
C ASP A 191 -7.03 -22.35 14.30
N GLN A 192 -5.95 -21.55 14.41
CA GLN A 192 -5.96 -20.33 15.22
C GLN A 192 -7.05 -19.34 14.76
N ALA A 193 -7.14 -19.09 13.46
CA ALA A 193 -8.12 -18.16 12.89
C ALA A 193 -9.55 -18.64 13.16
N VAL A 194 -9.82 -19.92 12.97
CA VAL A 194 -11.14 -20.54 13.21
C VAL A 194 -11.55 -20.43 14.68
N GLU A 195 -10.62 -20.71 15.60
CA GLU A 195 -10.89 -20.58 17.04
C GLU A 195 -11.23 -19.14 17.44
N ILE A 196 -10.52 -18.16 16.88
CA ILE A 196 -10.83 -16.75 17.11
C ILE A 196 -12.22 -16.41 16.56
N LEU A 197 -12.53 -16.80 15.32
CA LEU A 197 -13.81 -16.51 14.67
C LEU A 197 -15.00 -17.15 15.37
N LYS A 198 -14.84 -18.36 15.95
CA LYS A 198 -15.90 -19.05 16.68
C LYS A 198 -16.16 -18.50 18.07
N HIS A 199 -15.14 -17.92 18.72
CA HIS A 199 -15.24 -17.56 20.14
C HIS A 199 -15.16 -16.05 20.40
N ARG A 200 -14.92 -15.24 19.36
CA ARG A 200 -14.82 -13.78 19.46
C ARG A 200 -15.79 -13.14 18.48
N ASP A 201 -16.29 -11.96 18.85
CA ASP A 201 -17.17 -11.18 17.98
C ASP A 201 -16.36 -10.40 16.94
N ILE A 202 -15.95 -11.07 15.88
CA ILE A 202 -15.18 -10.50 14.78
C ILE A 202 -16.14 -9.98 13.69
N LYS A 203 -16.00 -8.71 13.34
CA LYS A 203 -16.79 -8.06 12.27
C LYS A 203 -16.00 -7.85 11.00
N CYS A 204 -14.70 -7.63 11.11
CA CYS A 204 -13.83 -7.25 10.02
C CYS A 204 -12.65 -8.23 9.88
N LEU A 205 -12.35 -8.61 8.65
CA LEU A 205 -11.26 -9.54 8.35
C LEU A 205 -10.27 -8.87 7.39
N PHE A 206 -8.97 -8.94 7.72
CA PHE A 206 -7.90 -8.77 6.75
C PHE A 206 -7.26 -10.11 6.44
N THR A 207 -7.07 -10.43 5.15
CA THR A 207 -6.39 -11.63 4.74
C THR A 207 -5.84 -11.51 3.30
N THR A 208 -5.41 -12.62 2.73
CA THR A 208 -5.10 -12.74 1.30
C THR A 208 -6.12 -13.67 0.64
N PRO A 209 -6.32 -13.60 -0.69
CA PRO A 209 -7.28 -14.46 -1.38
C PRO A 209 -7.14 -15.94 -1.03
N ARG A 210 -5.92 -16.49 -1.11
CA ARG A 210 -5.67 -17.91 -0.79
C ARG A 210 -5.98 -18.28 0.65
N LEU A 211 -5.67 -17.41 1.60
CA LEU A 211 -5.97 -17.67 3.01
C LEU A 211 -7.47 -17.55 3.27
N LEU A 212 -8.18 -16.68 2.55
CA LEU A 212 -9.63 -16.58 2.61
C LEU A 212 -10.31 -17.85 2.08
N GLU A 213 -9.86 -18.40 0.97
CA GLU A 213 -10.31 -19.70 0.45
C GLU A 213 -10.10 -20.81 1.48
N SER A 214 -8.87 -20.94 2.03
CA SER A 214 -8.55 -21.96 3.04
C SER A 214 -9.37 -21.80 4.32
N LEU A 215 -9.72 -20.57 4.69
CA LEU A 215 -10.57 -20.30 5.85
C LEU A 215 -12.03 -20.72 5.56
N ALA A 216 -12.53 -20.44 4.36
CA ALA A 216 -13.88 -20.77 3.95
C ALA A 216 -14.16 -22.29 3.86
N GLU A 217 -13.13 -23.09 3.62
CA GLU A 217 -13.22 -24.57 3.69
C GLU A 217 -13.57 -25.08 5.10
N ARG A 218 -13.43 -24.24 6.13
CA ARG A 218 -13.56 -24.62 7.54
C ARG A 218 -14.69 -23.93 8.28
N VAL A 219 -15.05 -22.71 7.84
CA VAL A 219 -16.13 -21.93 8.42
C VAL A 219 -16.84 -21.13 7.32
N ALA A 220 -18.15 -21.00 7.42
CA ALA A 220 -18.87 -20.01 6.63
C ALA A 220 -18.52 -18.62 7.17
N VAL A 221 -17.63 -17.90 6.48
CA VAL A 221 -17.06 -16.63 6.96
C VAL A 221 -18.13 -15.59 7.34
N PRO A 222 -19.17 -15.36 6.54
CA PRO A 222 -20.28 -14.49 6.97
C PRO A 222 -21.11 -15.12 8.11
N GLY A 223 -21.21 -16.45 8.17
CA GLY A 223 -21.94 -17.18 9.21
C GLY A 223 -21.36 -17.03 10.60
N VAL A 224 -20.06 -16.77 10.74
CA VAL A 224 -19.41 -16.49 12.01
C VAL A 224 -19.38 -15.00 12.40
N GLY A 225 -20.09 -14.15 11.64
CA GLY A 225 -20.31 -12.75 11.99
C GLY A 225 -19.47 -11.73 11.26
N VAL A 226 -18.58 -12.15 10.34
CA VAL A 226 -17.78 -11.24 9.50
C VAL A 226 -18.68 -10.51 8.51
N ARG A 227 -18.58 -9.18 8.48
CA ARG A 227 -19.38 -8.30 7.61
C ARG A 227 -18.55 -7.67 6.50
N GLY A 228 -17.27 -7.43 6.74
CA GLY A 228 -16.33 -6.88 5.77
C GLY A 228 -15.02 -7.63 5.75
N CYS A 229 -14.52 -7.87 4.56
CA CYS A 229 -13.22 -8.50 4.32
C CYS A 229 -12.44 -7.67 3.33
N PHE A 230 -11.24 -7.22 3.70
CA PHE A 230 -10.33 -6.69 2.72
C PHE A 230 -9.11 -7.59 2.52
N CYS A 231 -8.68 -7.68 1.28
CA CYS A 231 -7.58 -8.54 0.85
C CYS A 231 -6.48 -7.73 0.16
N GLY A 232 -5.25 -8.15 0.39
CA GLY A 232 -4.09 -7.57 -0.28
C GLY A 232 -2.99 -8.59 -0.54
N GLY A 233 -1.93 -8.15 -1.20
CA GLY A 233 -0.67 -8.89 -1.31
C GLY A 233 -0.57 -9.92 -2.42
N THR A 234 -1.57 -10.08 -3.30
CA THR A 234 -1.55 -11.01 -4.44
C THR A 234 -2.28 -10.45 -5.66
N THR A 235 -2.04 -11.08 -6.81
CA THR A 235 -2.84 -10.86 -8.03
C THR A 235 -4.28 -11.28 -7.81
N MET A 236 -5.22 -10.48 -8.26
CA MET A 236 -6.67 -10.70 -8.09
C MET A 236 -7.38 -10.61 -9.45
N PRO A 237 -7.31 -11.65 -10.30
CA PRO A 237 -8.05 -11.66 -11.56
C PRO A 237 -9.56 -11.69 -11.32
N PRO A 238 -10.38 -11.19 -12.26
CA PRO A 238 -11.84 -11.10 -12.12
C PRO A 238 -12.52 -12.40 -11.68
N GLN A 239 -12.08 -13.54 -12.19
CA GLN A 239 -12.64 -14.85 -11.84
C GLN A 239 -12.43 -15.20 -10.36
N MET A 240 -11.25 -14.87 -9.82
CA MET A 240 -10.96 -15.07 -8.40
C MET A 240 -11.80 -14.13 -7.55
N VAL A 241 -11.89 -12.86 -7.92
CA VAL A 241 -12.70 -11.86 -7.19
C VAL A 241 -14.16 -12.30 -7.17
N ARG A 242 -14.70 -12.71 -8.31
CA ARG A 242 -16.06 -13.24 -8.40
C ARG A 242 -16.29 -14.42 -7.47
N PHE A 243 -15.38 -15.40 -7.50
CA PHE A 243 -15.45 -16.58 -6.62
C PHE A 243 -15.45 -16.19 -5.13
N LEU A 244 -14.58 -15.28 -4.75
CA LEU A 244 -14.50 -14.80 -3.36
C LEU A 244 -15.78 -14.07 -2.93
N VAL A 245 -16.35 -13.26 -3.81
CA VAL A 245 -17.57 -12.49 -3.50
C VAL A 245 -18.82 -13.40 -3.47
N GLU A 246 -19.02 -14.20 -4.51
CA GLU A 246 -20.24 -14.97 -4.69
C GLU A 246 -20.26 -16.25 -3.85
N GLU A 247 -19.16 -17.01 -3.84
CA GLU A 247 -19.11 -18.35 -3.24
C GLU A 247 -18.55 -18.30 -1.80
N VAL A 248 -17.47 -17.57 -1.57
CA VAL A 248 -16.79 -17.56 -0.26
C VAL A 248 -17.49 -16.61 0.72
N LEU A 249 -17.82 -15.40 0.28
CA LEU A 249 -18.52 -14.41 1.09
C LEU A 249 -20.04 -14.39 0.88
N GLU A 250 -20.55 -15.23 -0.03
CA GLU A 250 -21.99 -15.45 -0.29
C GLU A 250 -22.77 -14.16 -0.55
N ASN A 251 -22.13 -13.13 -1.07
CA ASN A 251 -22.68 -11.77 -1.19
C ASN A 251 -23.23 -11.20 0.15
N LYS A 252 -22.81 -11.75 1.28
CA LYS A 252 -23.26 -11.34 2.64
C LYS A 252 -22.21 -10.50 3.38
N ALA A 253 -20.95 -10.56 2.98
CA ALA A 253 -19.89 -9.71 3.48
C ALA A 253 -19.26 -8.92 2.32
N LEU A 254 -18.94 -7.65 2.58
CA LEU A 254 -18.33 -6.78 1.57
C LEU A 254 -16.87 -7.18 1.35
N PHE A 255 -16.49 -7.39 0.09
CA PHE A 255 -15.11 -7.62 -0.31
C PHE A 255 -14.46 -6.33 -0.81
N VAL A 256 -13.29 -5.98 -0.25
CA VAL A 256 -12.52 -4.80 -0.65
C VAL A 256 -11.10 -5.24 -1.03
N PRO A 257 -10.75 -5.28 -2.31
CA PRO A 257 -9.39 -5.55 -2.74
C PRO A 257 -8.49 -4.32 -2.50
N THR A 258 -7.22 -4.56 -2.17
CA THR A 258 -6.22 -3.50 -2.00
C THR A 258 -4.90 -3.90 -2.67
N TYR A 259 -4.15 -2.90 -3.12
CA TYR A 259 -2.80 -3.08 -3.65
C TYR A 259 -1.83 -2.24 -2.85
N GLY A 260 -0.83 -2.88 -2.28
CA GLY A 260 0.13 -2.17 -1.47
C GLY A 260 1.37 -3.00 -1.16
N ASN A 261 2.41 -2.29 -0.77
CA ASN A 261 3.65 -2.91 -0.33
C ASN A 261 4.34 -2.04 0.73
N THR A 262 5.44 -2.55 1.26
CA THR A 262 6.22 -1.87 2.30
C THR A 262 6.79 -0.52 1.83
N LEU A 263 7.07 -0.36 0.54
CA LEU A 263 7.74 0.84 0.01
C LEU A 263 6.75 1.96 -0.33
N MET A 264 5.57 1.62 -0.85
CA MET A 264 4.53 2.57 -1.24
C MET A 264 3.58 2.91 -0.09
N GLY A 265 3.07 1.89 0.57
CA GLY A 265 1.91 1.99 1.42
C GLY A 265 0.70 1.29 0.81
N LEU A 266 -0.46 1.93 0.79
CA LEU A 266 -1.73 1.34 0.39
C LEU A 266 -2.36 2.11 -0.77
N ALA A 267 -2.54 1.45 -1.90
CA ALA A 267 -3.43 1.90 -2.97
C ALA A 267 -4.82 1.28 -2.77
N CYS A 268 -5.83 2.13 -2.80
CA CYS A 268 -7.22 1.75 -2.56
C CYS A 268 -7.93 1.43 -3.86
N SER A 269 -8.85 0.47 -3.83
CA SER A 269 -9.73 0.19 -4.96
C SER A 269 -10.93 1.12 -5.00
N ILE A 270 -11.48 1.30 -6.19
CA ILE A 270 -12.87 1.76 -6.35
C ILE A 270 -13.82 0.55 -6.17
N PRO A 271 -15.13 0.77 -5.97
CA PRO A 271 -16.10 -0.32 -5.94
C PRO A 271 -15.94 -1.25 -7.16
N LEU A 272 -16.14 -2.54 -6.93
CA LEU A 272 -16.06 -3.54 -7.99
C LEU A 272 -17.07 -3.24 -9.11
N THR A 273 -16.63 -3.45 -10.33
CA THR A 273 -17.48 -3.40 -11.52
C THR A 273 -18.26 -4.71 -11.71
N ASP A 274 -19.28 -4.72 -12.57
CA ASP A 274 -20.10 -5.92 -12.83
C ASP A 274 -19.28 -7.10 -13.37
N ASP A 275 -18.15 -6.84 -13.98
CA ASP A 275 -17.22 -7.86 -14.48
C ASP A 275 -16.17 -8.28 -13.44
N TYR A 276 -16.26 -7.79 -12.20
CA TYR A 276 -15.30 -8.03 -11.10
C TYR A 276 -13.88 -7.54 -11.36
N SER A 277 -13.70 -6.64 -12.32
CA SER A 277 -12.41 -5.98 -12.54
C SER A 277 -12.04 -5.07 -11.38
N VAL A 278 -10.77 -5.06 -11.03
CA VAL A 278 -10.24 -4.23 -9.93
C VAL A 278 -9.35 -3.14 -10.50
N THR A 279 -9.57 -1.92 -10.04
CA THR A 279 -8.69 -0.78 -10.30
C THR A 279 -8.27 -0.14 -8.99
N TYR A 280 -6.98 0.15 -8.86
CA TYR A 280 -6.38 0.74 -7.67
C TYR A 280 -5.86 2.13 -7.97
N TYR A 281 -5.89 3.00 -6.96
CA TYR A 281 -5.36 4.36 -7.01
C TYR A 281 -4.42 4.59 -5.85
N ALA A 282 -3.21 5.07 -6.15
CA ALA A 282 -2.19 5.35 -5.14
C ALA A 282 -2.63 6.47 -4.20
N PRO A 283 -2.08 6.57 -2.98
CA PRO A 283 -2.38 7.64 -2.02
C PRO A 283 -1.67 8.95 -2.41
N GLN A 284 -1.92 9.47 -3.63
CA GLN A 284 -1.37 10.73 -4.10
C GLN A 284 -1.82 11.89 -3.19
N PRO A 285 -0.94 12.87 -2.87
CA PRO A 285 0.38 13.09 -3.45
C PRO A 285 1.54 12.31 -2.77
N ARG A 286 1.28 11.50 -1.76
CA ARG A 286 2.32 10.82 -0.97
C ARG A 286 2.98 9.65 -1.67
N ALA A 287 2.29 9.04 -2.62
CA ALA A 287 2.84 8.06 -3.55
C ALA A 287 2.18 8.20 -4.91
N VAL A 288 2.93 7.93 -5.96
CA VAL A 288 2.46 7.98 -7.35
C VAL A 288 2.82 6.65 -8.02
N LEU A 289 1.83 6.06 -8.68
CA LEU A 289 2.00 4.92 -9.56
C LEU A 289 1.92 5.38 -11.01
N ARG A 290 2.90 5.00 -11.81
CA ARG A 290 2.91 5.17 -13.26
C ARG A 290 2.98 3.79 -13.91
N VAL A 291 2.30 3.63 -15.03
CA VAL A 291 2.44 2.45 -15.88
C VAL A 291 3.28 2.86 -17.08
N VAL A 292 4.54 2.46 -17.07
CA VAL A 292 5.53 2.90 -18.05
C VAL A 292 5.79 1.85 -19.12
N ASP A 293 6.22 2.30 -20.28
CA ASP A 293 6.66 1.42 -21.34
C ASP A 293 7.91 0.65 -20.88
N PRO A 294 7.93 -0.68 -20.92
CA PRO A 294 9.09 -1.47 -20.49
C PRO A 294 10.36 -1.19 -21.29
N ASP A 295 10.24 -0.79 -22.55
CA ASP A 295 11.36 -0.49 -23.45
C ASP A 295 11.81 0.98 -23.38
N ASP A 296 10.89 1.88 -22.92
CA ASP A 296 11.19 3.30 -22.71
C ASP A 296 10.48 3.83 -21.45
N THR A 297 11.07 3.61 -20.31
CA THR A 297 10.51 3.96 -18.99
C THR A 297 10.34 5.47 -18.73
N GLN A 298 10.76 6.34 -19.65
CA GLN A 298 10.44 7.77 -19.58
C GLN A 298 8.97 8.01 -19.94
N ASN A 299 8.41 7.18 -20.79
CA ASN A 299 7.04 7.31 -21.28
C ASN A 299 6.07 6.35 -20.56
N THR A 300 4.86 6.81 -20.35
CA THR A 300 3.75 5.95 -19.94
C THR A 300 3.13 5.29 -21.15
N VAL A 301 2.62 4.07 -20.98
CA VAL A 301 1.80 3.40 -22.01
C VAL A 301 0.46 4.13 -22.22
N ASP A 302 -0.21 3.83 -23.30
CA ASP A 302 -1.58 4.30 -23.53
C ASP A 302 -2.54 3.77 -22.44
N TYR A 303 -3.67 4.47 -22.25
CA TYR A 303 -4.73 3.95 -21.39
C TYR A 303 -5.24 2.61 -21.89
N ASP A 304 -5.60 1.76 -20.94
CA ASP A 304 -6.08 0.40 -21.16
C ASP A 304 -5.03 -0.55 -21.77
N SER A 305 -3.75 -0.14 -21.74
CA SER A 305 -2.60 -0.96 -22.15
C SER A 305 -1.76 -1.39 -20.95
N TYR A 306 -1.13 -2.54 -21.06
CA TYR A 306 -0.16 -3.04 -20.07
C TYR A 306 1.17 -2.33 -20.19
N GLY A 307 1.79 -2.10 -19.06
CA GLY A 307 3.17 -1.65 -18.92
C GLY A 307 3.71 -2.00 -17.54
N ARG A 308 4.96 -1.68 -17.32
CA ARG A 308 5.61 -1.92 -16.04
C ARG A 308 5.20 -0.87 -15.01
N VAL A 309 4.98 -1.29 -13.77
CA VAL A 309 4.65 -0.37 -12.68
C VAL A 309 5.91 0.35 -12.22
N GLU A 310 5.90 1.67 -12.28
CA GLU A 310 6.90 2.55 -11.67
C GLU A 310 6.27 3.26 -10.47
N LEU A 311 6.93 3.18 -9.32
CA LEU A 311 6.50 3.75 -8.06
C LEU A 311 7.40 4.92 -7.67
N THR A 312 6.81 6.03 -7.26
CA THR A 312 7.51 7.12 -6.55
C THR A 312 6.86 7.33 -5.19
N THR A 313 7.65 7.28 -4.11
CA THR A 313 7.19 7.57 -2.75
C THR A 313 7.70 8.94 -2.32
N LEU A 314 6.76 9.81 -1.93
CA LEU A 314 6.98 11.22 -1.60
C LEU A 314 6.50 11.51 -0.19
N THR A 315 7.19 11.01 0.83
CA THR A 315 6.87 11.32 2.22
C THR A 315 8.07 11.95 2.93
N LYS A 316 7.81 12.64 4.05
CA LYS A 316 8.90 13.20 4.87
C LYS A 316 9.73 12.11 5.55
N GLU A 317 9.14 10.92 5.74
CA GLU A 317 9.82 9.78 6.34
C GLU A 317 10.68 9.02 5.33
N PHE A 318 10.25 8.99 4.05
CA PHE A 318 10.90 8.19 3.03
C PHE A 318 10.68 8.79 1.63
N PHE A 319 11.76 9.03 0.93
CA PHE A 319 11.77 9.47 -0.47
C PHE A 319 12.37 8.38 -1.35
N MET A 320 11.62 7.94 -2.34
CA MET A 320 12.04 6.92 -3.29
C MET A 320 11.53 7.29 -4.68
N PRO A 321 12.36 7.91 -5.53
CA PRO A 321 11.99 8.25 -6.89
C PRO A 321 12.10 7.06 -7.82
N ARG A 322 11.15 6.92 -8.75
CA ARG A 322 11.25 6.05 -9.92
C ARG A 322 11.68 4.62 -9.63
N PHE A 323 11.06 3.98 -8.67
CA PHE A 323 11.31 2.56 -8.40
C PHE A 323 10.53 1.70 -9.39
N LEU A 324 11.22 0.88 -10.19
CA LEU A 324 10.58 -0.08 -11.08
C LEU A 324 10.17 -1.33 -10.29
N GLU A 325 8.86 -1.49 -10.10
CA GLU A 325 8.31 -2.65 -9.42
C GLU A 325 8.47 -3.92 -10.26
N ARG A 326 8.25 -5.06 -9.61
CA ARG A 326 8.22 -6.38 -10.27
C ARG A 326 6.85 -6.71 -10.83
N ASP A 327 5.97 -5.73 -10.85
CA ASP A 327 4.62 -5.85 -11.33
C ASP A 327 4.47 -5.13 -12.67
N GLU A 328 3.56 -5.66 -13.49
CA GLU A 328 2.96 -4.97 -14.61
C GLU A 328 1.48 -4.74 -14.32
N ALA A 329 0.90 -3.75 -14.96
CA ALA A 329 -0.52 -3.40 -14.79
C ALA A 329 -1.08 -2.73 -16.04
N ILE A 330 -2.39 -2.68 -16.14
CA ILE A 330 -3.09 -1.85 -17.12
C ILE A 330 -3.16 -0.42 -16.58
N ARG A 331 -2.78 0.57 -17.40
CA ARG A 331 -2.97 1.98 -17.08
C ARG A 331 -4.45 2.33 -17.13
N ARG A 332 -4.99 2.86 -16.04
CA ARG A 332 -6.39 3.29 -15.93
C ARG A 332 -6.52 4.80 -15.80
N LYS A 333 -7.60 5.34 -16.40
CA LYS A 333 -7.91 6.78 -16.35
C LYS A 333 -8.29 7.23 -14.94
N PRO A 334 -8.13 8.52 -14.64
CA PRO A 334 -8.79 9.16 -13.50
C PRO A 334 -10.29 8.86 -13.47
N CYS A 335 -10.87 8.91 -12.29
CA CYS A 335 -12.31 8.69 -12.08
C CYS A 335 -12.90 9.76 -11.16
N ASN A 336 -14.20 9.72 -10.92
CA ASN A 336 -14.89 10.72 -10.07
C ASN A 336 -14.33 10.81 -8.64
N ARG A 337 -13.61 9.80 -8.19
CA ARG A 337 -13.04 9.73 -6.83
C ARG A 337 -11.57 10.11 -6.79
N TYR A 338 -10.84 9.94 -7.89
CA TYR A 338 -9.41 10.16 -8.00
C TYR A 338 -9.07 10.90 -9.29
N ASP A 339 -8.47 12.08 -9.15
CA ASP A 339 -8.09 12.97 -10.26
C ASP A 339 -6.76 12.59 -10.93
N TRP A 340 -6.25 11.37 -10.67
CA TRP A 340 -5.01 10.85 -11.22
C TRP A 340 -5.15 9.43 -11.73
N ASP A 341 -4.15 8.95 -12.45
CA ASP A 341 -4.16 7.61 -13.06
C ASP A 341 -4.21 6.50 -12.02
N GLY A 342 -4.95 5.44 -12.36
CA GLY A 342 -5.00 4.20 -11.62
C GLY A 342 -4.27 3.06 -12.32
N VAL A 343 -4.20 1.92 -11.64
CA VAL A 343 -3.65 0.67 -12.15
C VAL A 343 -4.66 -0.45 -12.01
N GLY A 344 -4.88 -1.21 -13.07
CA GLY A 344 -5.80 -2.36 -13.10
C GLY A 344 -5.06 -3.65 -13.43
N ASP A 345 -5.66 -4.79 -13.09
CA ASP A 345 -5.12 -6.12 -13.37
C ASP A 345 -3.61 -6.25 -13.08
N VAL A 346 -3.25 -5.91 -11.84
CA VAL A 346 -1.86 -5.96 -11.37
C VAL A 346 -1.39 -7.41 -11.27
N ARG A 347 -0.26 -7.72 -11.90
CA ARG A 347 0.31 -9.06 -11.92
C ARG A 347 1.85 -9.01 -12.02
N PRO A 348 2.56 -10.12 -11.74
CA PRO A 348 4.01 -10.15 -11.89
C PRO A 348 4.45 -9.80 -13.32
N PHE A 349 5.48 -8.96 -13.45
CA PHE A 349 6.04 -8.56 -14.74
C PHE A 349 6.79 -9.71 -15.42
N GLY A 350 6.49 -9.96 -16.68
CA GLY A 350 7.19 -10.95 -17.50
C GLY A 350 6.85 -12.41 -17.20
N VAL A 351 5.68 -12.68 -16.62
CA VAL A 351 5.15 -14.04 -16.34
C VAL A 351 4.03 -14.40 -17.29
#